data_9324dbf793e6eaa58a2a0b20ccae2da8
#
_entry.id   9324dbf793e6eaa58a2a0b20ccae2da8
#
_cell.length_a   1.000
_cell.length_b   1.000
_cell.length_c   1.000
_cell.angle_alpha   90.00
_cell.angle_beta   90.00
_cell.angle_gamma   90.00
#
_symmetry.space_group_name_H-M   'P 1'
#
loop_
_entity.id
_entity.type
_entity.pdbx_description
1 polymer ?
#
loop_
_entity_poly.entity_id
_entity_poly.type
_entity_poly.pdbx_seq_one_letter_code
_entity_poly.pdbx_strand_id
1 'polypeptide(L)'
;RRQRQMCIRDRLDTDLDESDWDGLIKNFKELVKKEKKINFPQDVKQQLYGAVNAVFLSWESQRAKTYRKLNQIPDHWGTAVNVQAMVFGNMGKDCSTGVAFTRNPSTGEKLFFGEFLINAQGEDVVAGTRTPQYITKKAKKEAKVEGQSMQESMPKVYKELFKILNKLEKYYKDMQDVEFTVENNKLWILQTRSGKRTSKSAVKIAVDMVKEKLISKNMAVSRIDP
;
A
#
# COMPACT_ATOMS: atom_id res chain seq x y z
N ARG A 1 -11.90 -7.13 -34.42
CA ARG A 1 -12.24 -7.18 -32.96
C ARG A 1 -11.21 -7.95 -32.14
N ARG A 2 -10.74 -9.17 -32.53
CA ARG A 2 -9.69 -9.91 -31.79
C ARG A 2 -8.33 -9.16 -31.74
N GLN A 3 -7.92 -8.49 -32.81
CA GLN A 3 -6.66 -7.74 -32.87
C GLN A 3 -6.65 -6.50 -31.97
N ARG A 4 -7.78 -5.75 -31.87
CA ARG A 4 -7.87 -4.62 -30.92
C ARG A 4 -7.82 -5.06 -29.45
N GLN A 5 -8.45 -6.17 -29.10
CA GLN A 5 -8.38 -6.73 -27.75
C GLN A 5 -6.96 -7.24 -27.39
N MET A 6 -6.22 -7.77 -28.37
CA MET A 6 -4.81 -8.15 -28.17
C MET A 6 -3.91 -6.93 -27.96
N CYS A 7 -4.10 -5.84 -28.72
CA CYS A 7 -3.33 -4.60 -28.56
C CYS A 7 -3.53 -3.91 -27.20
N ILE A 8 -4.74 -3.99 -26.61
CA ILE A 8 -5.00 -3.41 -25.28
C ILE A 8 -4.39 -4.26 -24.17
N ARG A 9 -4.30 -5.58 -24.31
CA ARG A 9 -3.68 -6.47 -23.30
C ARG A 9 -2.18 -6.30 -23.16
N ASP A 10 -1.51 -5.81 -24.18
CA ASP A 10 -0.04 -5.65 -24.21
C ASP A 10 0.40 -4.21 -23.91
N ARG A 11 -0.54 -3.28 -23.66
CA ARG A 11 -0.25 -1.89 -23.27
C ARG A 11 -0.32 -1.73 -21.75
N LEU A 12 0.56 -0.88 -21.23
CA LEU A 12 0.43 -0.39 -19.86
C LEU A 12 -0.74 0.61 -19.80
N ASP A 13 -1.34 0.77 -18.64
CA ASP A 13 -2.43 1.74 -18.43
C ASP A 13 -2.03 3.17 -18.84
N THR A 14 -0.74 3.49 -18.72
CA THR A 14 -0.16 4.76 -19.17
C THR A 14 -0.11 4.96 -20.68
N ASP A 15 -0.31 3.90 -21.46
CA ASP A 15 -0.29 3.92 -22.93
C ASP A 15 -1.71 4.03 -23.52
N LEU A 16 -2.75 4.03 -22.68
CA LEU A 16 -4.15 4.15 -23.08
C LEU A 16 -4.55 5.62 -23.18
N ASP A 17 -5.21 5.98 -24.27
CA ASP A 17 -5.81 7.29 -24.47
C ASP A 17 -7.28 7.35 -23.98
N GLU A 18 -7.88 8.55 -24.02
CA GLU A 18 -9.24 8.81 -23.59
C GLU A 18 -10.27 7.90 -24.32
N SER A 19 -10.05 7.67 -25.60
CA SER A 19 -10.95 6.84 -26.42
C SER A 19 -10.84 5.36 -26.07
N ASP A 20 -9.65 4.88 -25.71
CA ASP A 20 -9.42 3.52 -25.22
C ASP A 20 -10.17 3.30 -23.89
N TRP A 21 -10.07 4.28 -22.96
CA TRP A 21 -10.75 4.22 -21.67
C TRP A 21 -12.28 4.26 -21.81
N ASP A 22 -12.83 5.11 -22.68
CA ASP A 22 -14.27 5.16 -22.94
C ASP A 22 -14.78 3.82 -23.48
N GLY A 23 -14.03 3.22 -24.39
CA GLY A 23 -14.32 1.89 -24.93
C GLY A 23 -14.33 0.81 -23.85
N LEU A 24 -13.34 0.82 -22.95
CA LEU A 24 -13.24 -0.13 -21.84
C LEU A 24 -14.39 0.04 -20.84
N ILE A 25 -14.70 1.27 -20.43
CA ILE A 25 -15.81 1.57 -19.51
C ILE A 25 -17.13 1.05 -20.06
N LYS A 26 -17.38 1.27 -21.35
CA LYS A 26 -18.59 0.78 -22.01
C LYS A 26 -18.66 -0.75 -21.99
N ASN A 27 -17.55 -1.41 -22.32
CA ASN A 27 -17.47 -2.87 -22.32
C ASN A 27 -17.67 -3.45 -20.91
N PHE A 28 -17.11 -2.83 -19.87
CA PHE A 28 -17.30 -3.27 -18.49
C PHE A 28 -18.75 -3.09 -18.02
N LYS A 29 -19.41 -1.99 -18.37
CA LYS A 29 -20.84 -1.79 -18.07
C LYS A 29 -21.72 -2.84 -18.77
N GLU A 30 -21.44 -3.16 -20.01
CA GLU A 30 -22.14 -4.20 -20.75
C GLU A 30 -21.90 -5.60 -20.14
N LEU A 31 -20.66 -5.88 -19.69
CA LEU A 31 -20.33 -7.12 -19.01
C LEU A 31 -21.11 -7.26 -17.68
N VAL A 32 -21.15 -6.23 -16.86
CA VAL A 32 -21.93 -6.22 -15.63
C VAL A 32 -23.41 -6.49 -15.93
N LYS A 33 -23.97 -5.81 -16.93
CA LYS A 33 -25.36 -6.03 -17.34
C LYS A 33 -25.60 -7.47 -17.80
N LYS A 34 -24.68 -8.05 -18.56
CA LYS A 34 -24.77 -9.43 -19.05
C LYS A 34 -24.71 -10.45 -17.92
N GLU A 35 -23.73 -10.31 -17.02
CA GLU A 35 -23.45 -11.30 -15.96
C GLU A 35 -24.38 -11.16 -14.75
N LYS A 36 -24.68 -9.93 -14.35
CA LYS A 36 -25.48 -9.65 -13.14
C LYS A 36 -26.95 -9.35 -13.44
N LYS A 37 -27.31 -9.17 -14.70
CA LYS A 37 -28.68 -8.79 -15.15
C LYS A 37 -29.16 -7.45 -14.59
N ILE A 38 -28.25 -6.61 -14.13
CA ILE A 38 -28.51 -5.25 -13.63
C ILE A 38 -27.62 -4.26 -14.36
N ASN A 39 -28.07 -3.03 -14.47
CA ASN A 39 -27.20 -1.95 -14.94
C ASN A 39 -26.27 -1.51 -13.81
N PHE A 40 -25.02 -1.18 -14.16
CA PHE A 40 -24.12 -0.57 -13.19
C PHE A 40 -24.71 0.79 -12.76
N PRO A 41 -24.92 1.04 -11.45
CA PRO A 41 -25.55 2.27 -10.97
C PRO A 41 -24.72 3.50 -11.36
N GLN A 42 -25.39 4.55 -11.83
CA GLN A 42 -24.75 5.83 -12.19
C GLN A 42 -24.91 6.88 -11.10
N ASP A 43 -25.82 6.66 -10.15
CA ASP A 43 -25.98 7.53 -8.98
C ASP A 43 -24.86 7.29 -7.96
N VAL A 44 -24.18 8.36 -7.55
CA VAL A 44 -23.03 8.32 -6.65
C VAL A 44 -23.36 7.72 -5.28
N LYS A 45 -24.57 8.03 -4.75
CA LYS A 45 -24.99 7.48 -3.46
C LYS A 45 -25.27 5.99 -3.54
N GLN A 46 -25.89 5.54 -4.63
CA GLN A 46 -26.11 4.11 -4.86
C GLN A 46 -24.78 3.36 -4.98
N GLN A 47 -23.77 3.92 -5.68
CA GLN A 47 -22.44 3.36 -5.75
C GLN A 47 -21.79 3.28 -4.37
N LEU A 48 -21.83 4.37 -3.59
CA LEU A 48 -21.28 4.42 -2.24
C LEU A 48 -21.92 3.39 -1.32
N TYR A 49 -23.24 3.36 -1.23
CA TYR A 49 -23.94 2.39 -0.37
C TYR A 49 -23.77 0.96 -0.84
N GLY A 50 -23.69 0.73 -2.15
CA GLY A 50 -23.36 -0.57 -2.72
C GLY A 50 -21.97 -1.05 -2.30
N ALA A 51 -20.97 -0.18 -2.35
CA ALA A 51 -19.60 -0.49 -1.92
C ALA A 51 -19.51 -0.73 -0.40
N VAL A 52 -20.15 0.12 0.41
CA VAL A 52 -20.23 -0.04 1.88
C VAL A 52 -20.85 -1.40 2.23
N ASN A 53 -21.98 -1.73 1.60
CA ASN A 53 -22.65 -3.01 1.82
C ASN A 53 -21.78 -4.21 1.41
N ALA A 54 -21.06 -4.11 0.30
CA ALA A 54 -20.13 -5.15 -0.14
C ALA A 54 -19.02 -5.41 0.89
N VAL A 55 -18.49 -4.36 1.53
CA VAL A 55 -17.50 -4.50 2.60
C VAL A 55 -18.10 -5.21 3.81
N PHE A 56 -19.28 -4.84 4.28
CA PHE A 56 -19.95 -5.54 5.38
C PHE A 56 -20.23 -7.01 5.05
N LEU A 57 -20.74 -7.30 3.86
CA LEU A 57 -21.00 -8.68 3.42
C LEU A 57 -19.70 -9.51 3.28
N SER A 58 -18.58 -8.88 2.99
CA SER A 58 -17.29 -9.56 2.88
C SER A 58 -16.84 -10.22 4.18
N TRP A 59 -17.32 -9.75 5.35
CA TRP A 59 -17.10 -10.36 6.67
C TRP A 59 -17.61 -11.79 6.73
N GLU A 60 -18.70 -12.08 6.03
CA GLU A 60 -19.34 -13.40 5.98
C GLU A 60 -18.76 -14.32 4.89
N SER A 61 -17.78 -13.84 4.11
CA SER A 61 -17.13 -14.67 3.10
C SER A 61 -16.36 -15.85 3.73
N GLN A 62 -16.29 -16.97 3.03
CA GLN A 62 -15.55 -18.15 3.50
C GLN A 62 -14.09 -17.82 3.81
N ARG A 63 -13.45 -16.99 2.99
CA ARG A 63 -12.08 -16.53 3.21
C ARG A 63 -11.92 -15.77 4.52
N ALA A 64 -12.84 -14.85 4.82
CA ALA A 64 -12.82 -14.07 6.06
C ALA A 64 -13.07 -14.95 7.29
N LYS A 65 -14.01 -15.90 7.22
CA LYS A 65 -14.27 -16.88 8.28
C LYS A 65 -13.05 -17.73 8.59
N THR A 66 -12.39 -18.25 7.56
CA THR A 66 -11.17 -19.04 7.72
C THR A 66 -10.05 -18.21 8.34
N TYR A 67 -9.85 -16.97 7.88
CA TYR A 67 -8.85 -16.05 8.43
C TYR A 67 -9.11 -15.75 9.92
N ARG A 68 -10.35 -15.45 10.30
CA ARG A 68 -10.72 -15.20 11.71
C ARG A 68 -10.45 -16.42 12.60
N LYS A 69 -10.83 -17.60 12.13
CA LYS A 69 -10.57 -18.85 12.86
C LYS A 69 -9.08 -19.09 13.11
N LEU A 70 -8.24 -18.89 12.09
CA LEU A 70 -6.79 -19.06 12.19
C LEU A 70 -6.14 -18.02 13.11
N ASN A 71 -6.66 -16.81 13.16
CA ASN A 71 -6.11 -15.70 13.95
C ASN A 71 -6.87 -15.46 15.26
N GLN A 72 -7.77 -16.38 15.67
CA GLN A 72 -8.55 -16.31 16.92
C GLN A 72 -9.34 -14.99 17.07
N ILE A 73 -9.84 -14.45 15.95
CA ILE A 73 -10.65 -13.24 15.92
C ILE A 73 -12.11 -13.61 16.17
N PRO A 74 -12.79 -13.04 17.20
CA PRO A 74 -14.17 -13.32 17.51
C PRO A 74 -15.12 -12.92 16.38
N ASP A 75 -16.06 -13.81 16.02
CA ASP A 75 -17.02 -13.54 14.95
C ASP A 75 -17.97 -12.37 15.26
N HIS A 76 -18.25 -12.12 16.55
CA HIS A 76 -19.15 -11.05 16.97
C HIS A 76 -18.58 -9.63 16.86
N TRP A 77 -17.29 -9.48 16.56
CA TRP A 77 -16.68 -8.13 16.42
C TRP A 77 -17.21 -7.37 15.21
N GLY A 78 -17.51 -8.07 14.12
CA GLY A 78 -17.89 -7.41 12.86
C GLY A 78 -16.72 -6.69 12.18
N THR A 79 -17.07 -5.89 11.20
CA THR A 79 -16.10 -5.06 10.46
C THR A 79 -16.56 -3.60 10.41
N ALA A 80 -15.64 -2.71 10.01
CA ALA A 80 -15.92 -1.29 9.83
C ALA A 80 -15.59 -0.86 8.41
N VAL A 81 -16.17 0.24 7.97
CA VAL A 81 -15.93 0.85 6.65
C VAL A 81 -15.46 2.27 6.84
N ASN A 82 -14.34 2.62 6.21
CA ASN A 82 -13.86 3.99 6.10
C ASN A 82 -14.11 4.51 4.68
N VAL A 83 -14.73 5.68 4.56
CA VAL A 83 -14.84 6.40 3.29
C VAL A 83 -13.75 7.47 3.28
N GLN A 84 -12.80 7.30 2.36
CA GLN A 84 -11.61 8.13 2.29
C GLN A 84 -11.51 8.80 0.91
N ALA A 85 -11.08 10.07 0.89
CA ALA A 85 -10.75 10.73 -0.36
C ALA A 85 -9.65 9.98 -1.10
N MET A 86 -9.82 9.81 -2.39
CA MET A 86 -8.83 9.17 -3.25
C MET A 86 -7.74 10.17 -3.62
N VAL A 87 -6.48 9.73 -3.59
CA VAL A 87 -5.31 10.48 -4.05
C VAL A 87 -4.60 9.69 -5.15
N PHE A 88 -4.07 10.41 -6.14
CA PHE A 88 -3.59 9.80 -7.36
C PHE A 88 -2.06 9.94 -7.49
N GLY A 89 -1.37 8.81 -7.45
CA GLY A 89 0.07 8.72 -7.67
C GLY A 89 0.48 8.67 -9.15
N ASN A 90 -0.50 8.63 -10.05
CA ASN A 90 -0.31 8.46 -11.49
C ASN A 90 -0.73 9.66 -12.34
N MET A 91 -0.64 10.88 -11.80
CA MET A 91 -0.97 12.13 -12.50
C MET A 91 0.27 12.84 -13.07
N GLY A 92 1.37 12.13 -13.27
CA GLY A 92 2.59 12.67 -13.88
C GLY A 92 3.85 12.50 -13.05
N LYS A 93 4.93 13.20 -13.43
CA LYS A 93 6.28 13.05 -12.86
C LYS A 93 6.39 13.50 -11.40
N ASP A 94 5.50 14.38 -10.96
CA ASP A 94 5.43 14.90 -9.60
C ASP A 94 4.54 14.06 -8.67
N CYS A 95 4.12 12.90 -9.16
CA CYS A 95 3.26 11.96 -8.47
C CYS A 95 3.98 10.61 -8.31
N SER A 96 3.70 9.92 -7.22
CA SER A 96 4.26 8.59 -6.96
C SER A 96 3.41 7.85 -5.93
N THR A 97 3.59 6.54 -5.84
CA THR A 97 3.07 5.72 -4.76
C THR A 97 4.15 4.80 -4.23
N GLY A 98 4.05 4.38 -2.97
CA GLY A 98 5.06 3.52 -2.41
C GLY A 98 4.72 2.98 -1.02
N VAL A 99 5.62 2.15 -0.54
CA VAL A 99 5.59 1.54 0.79
C VAL A 99 6.90 1.84 1.52
N ALA A 100 6.82 2.14 2.80
CA ALA A 100 7.96 2.50 3.62
C ALA A 100 7.90 1.81 4.98
N PHE A 101 9.03 1.30 5.42
CA PHE A 101 9.22 0.73 6.75
C PHE A 101 10.14 1.62 7.59
N THR A 102 9.82 1.77 8.86
CA THR A 102 10.66 2.56 9.78
C THR A 102 11.98 1.89 10.12
N ARG A 103 12.07 0.57 9.91
CA ARG A 103 13.29 -0.26 10.02
C ARG A 103 13.31 -1.29 8.92
N ASN A 104 14.48 -1.83 8.61
CA ASN A 104 14.58 -2.92 7.64
C ASN A 104 13.86 -4.18 8.16
N PRO A 105 12.82 -4.68 7.47
CA PRO A 105 12.02 -5.82 7.94
C PRO A 105 12.79 -7.15 7.94
N SER A 106 13.86 -7.26 7.17
CA SER A 106 14.66 -8.47 7.07
C SER A 106 15.83 -8.50 8.07
N THR A 107 16.50 -7.36 8.27
CA THR A 107 17.70 -7.27 9.12
C THR A 107 17.45 -6.67 10.49
N GLY A 108 16.37 -5.92 10.67
CA GLY A 108 16.04 -5.18 11.89
C GLY A 108 16.84 -3.90 12.09
N GLU A 109 17.69 -3.54 11.14
CA GLU A 109 18.47 -2.29 11.23
C GLU A 109 17.57 -1.06 11.22
N LYS A 110 17.94 -0.06 12.02
CA LYS A 110 17.27 1.24 12.05
C LYS A 110 17.62 2.08 10.83
N LEU A 111 17.12 1.61 9.71
CA LEU A 111 17.26 2.25 8.40
C LEU A 111 15.89 2.24 7.74
N PHE A 112 15.45 3.41 7.29
CA PHE A 112 14.24 3.46 6.47
C PHE A 112 14.42 2.60 5.23
N PHE A 113 13.56 1.65 5.11
CA PHE A 113 13.51 0.71 4.00
C PHE A 113 12.20 0.91 3.25
N GLY A 114 12.21 0.74 1.94
CA GLY A 114 10.99 0.83 1.16
C GLY A 114 11.24 1.16 -0.28
N GLU A 115 10.16 1.14 -1.02
CA GLU A 115 10.14 1.26 -2.47
C GLU A 115 9.03 2.19 -2.92
N PHE A 116 9.22 2.85 -4.04
CA PHE A 116 8.23 3.71 -4.66
C PHE A 116 8.30 3.65 -6.18
N LEU A 117 7.19 4.01 -6.82
CA LEU A 117 7.10 4.14 -8.27
C LEU A 117 6.60 5.55 -8.62
N ILE A 118 7.31 6.23 -9.52
CA ILE A 118 6.86 7.51 -10.09
C ILE A 118 5.75 7.24 -11.09
N ASN A 119 4.75 8.11 -11.12
CA ASN A 119 3.59 8.02 -12.01
C ASN A 119 2.94 6.64 -11.97
N ALA A 120 2.49 6.23 -10.76
CA ALA A 120 1.97 4.89 -10.50
C ALA A 120 0.91 4.90 -9.39
N GLN A 121 0.05 3.89 -9.41
CA GLN A 121 -0.88 3.58 -8.32
C GLN A 121 -0.39 2.40 -7.47
N GLY A 122 -1.07 2.13 -6.34
CA GLY A 122 -0.70 1.05 -5.43
C GLY A 122 -0.68 -0.32 -6.09
N GLU A 123 -1.57 -0.55 -7.04
CA GLU A 123 -1.67 -1.79 -7.82
C GLU A 123 -0.39 -2.06 -8.63
N ASP A 124 0.23 -1.02 -9.19
CA ASP A 124 1.47 -1.15 -9.95
C ASP A 124 2.64 -1.64 -9.09
N VAL A 125 2.68 -1.20 -7.82
CA VAL A 125 3.69 -1.65 -6.84
C VAL A 125 3.49 -3.11 -6.49
N VAL A 126 2.24 -3.54 -6.29
CA VAL A 126 1.89 -4.91 -5.88
C VAL A 126 1.97 -5.89 -7.04
N ALA A 127 1.59 -5.46 -8.24
CA ALA A 127 1.59 -6.32 -9.44
C ALA A 127 3.00 -6.66 -9.95
N GLY A 128 4.02 -5.87 -9.54
CA GLY A 128 5.40 -6.10 -9.99
C GLY A 128 5.61 -5.89 -11.50
N THR A 129 4.74 -5.15 -12.16
CA THR A 129 4.81 -4.86 -13.60
C THR A 129 5.93 -3.91 -13.95
N ARG A 130 6.36 -3.10 -12.98
CA ARG A 130 7.45 -2.13 -13.08
C ARG A 130 8.43 -2.35 -11.94
N THR A 131 9.73 -2.10 -12.18
CA THR A 131 10.76 -2.20 -11.14
C THR A 131 10.69 -0.97 -10.22
N PRO A 132 10.37 -1.14 -8.92
CA PRO A 132 10.31 -0.04 -7.98
C PRO A 132 11.70 0.56 -7.72
N GLN A 133 11.71 1.82 -7.32
CA GLN A 133 12.90 2.56 -6.91
C GLN A 133 13.00 2.61 -5.38
N TYR A 134 14.21 2.67 -4.85
CA TYR A 134 14.44 2.74 -3.41
C TYR A 134 14.18 4.13 -2.84
N ILE A 135 13.68 4.18 -1.60
CA ILE A 135 13.42 5.44 -0.90
C ILE A 135 14.73 6.15 -0.54
N THR A 136 15.77 5.41 -0.11
CA THR A 136 17.04 5.99 0.34
C THR A 136 18.19 5.75 -0.62
N LYS A 137 19.13 6.73 -0.69
CA LYS A 137 20.39 6.59 -1.43
C LYS A 137 21.20 5.38 -0.96
N LYS A 138 21.19 5.11 0.35
CA LYS A 138 21.95 4.00 0.93
C LYS A 138 21.41 2.66 0.43
N ALA A 139 20.10 2.42 0.50
CA ALA A 139 19.49 1.19 0.03
C ALA A 139 19.72 0.98 -1.47
N LYS A 140 19.59 2.05 -2.29
CA LYS A 140 19.92 2.01 -3.72
C LYS A 140 21.36 1.58 -3.98
N LYS A 141 22.32 2.17 -3.24
CA LYS A 141 23.76 1.86 -3.40
C LYS A 141 24.06 0.40 -3.00
N GLU A 142 23.47 -0.07 -1.91
CA GLU A 142 23.64 -1.45 -1.45
C GLU A 142 23.07 -2.48 -2.43
N ALA A 143 21.93 -2.15 -3.04
CA ALA A 143 21.29 -2.98 -4.06
C ALA A 143 21.96 -2.90 -5.44
N LYS A 144 22.91 -1.96 -5.65
CA LYS A 144 23.60 -1.72 -6.93
C LYS A 144 22.66 -1.50 -8.11
N VAL A 145 21.54 -0.79 -7.87
CA VAL A 145 20.50 -0.55 -8.88
C VAL A 145 20.66 0.86 -9.47
N GLU A 146 20.40 0.98 -10.77
CA GLU A 146 20.35 2.26 -11.47
C GLU A 146 19.06 3.03 -11.15
N GLY A 147 19.02 4.32 -11.54
CA GLY A 147 17.88 5.20 -11.30
C GLY A 147 18.10 6.14 -10.11
N GLN A 148 17.06 6.86 -9.72
CA GLN A 148 17.10 7.82 -8.61
C GLN A 148 16.29 7.31 -7.44
N SER A 149 16.85 7.40 -6.24
CA SER A 149 16.08 7.19 -5.01
C SER A 149 15.10 8.34 -4.79
N MET A 150 14.06 8.14 -3.96
CA MET A 150 13.16 9.22 -3.57
C MET A 150 13.92 10.40 -2.92
N GLN A 151 14.96 10.10 -2.16
CA GLN A 151 15.83 11.10 -1.54
C GLN A 151 16.50 12.02 -2.58
N GLU A 152 16.70 11.53 -3.82
CA GLU A 152 17.29 12.28 -4.94
C GLU A 152 16.22 12.96 -5.78
N SER A 153 15.18 12.25 -6.17
CA SER A 153 14.13 12.74 -7.08
C SER A 153 13.11 13.65 -6.40
N MET A 154 12.75 13.36 -5.13
CA MET A 154 11.73 14.10 -4.39
C MET A 154 12.21 14.50 -2.98
N PRO A 155 13.27 15.32 -2.83
CA PRO A 155 13.94 15.55 -1.55
C PRO A 155 13.07 16.21 -0.48
N LYS A 156 12.12 17.07 -0.86
CA LYS A 156 11.17 17.69 0.08
C LYS A 156 10.20 16.65 0.64
N VAL A 157 9.61 15.85 -0.23
CA VAL A 157 8.69 14.76 0.14
C VAL A 157 9.40 13.73 1.01
N TYR A 158 10.62 13.33 0.64
CA TYR A 158 11.45 12.43 1.43
C TYR A 158 11.67 12.95 2.86
N LYS A 159 12.00 14.24 3.03
CA LYS A 159 12.19 14.83 4.36
C LYS A 159 10.90 14.81 5.20
N GLU A 160 9.77 15.04 4.58
CA GLU A 160 8.47 14.98 5.24
C GLU A 160 8.13 13.54 5.65
N LEU A 161 8.25 12.59 4.71
CA LEU A 161 8.05 11.16 4.98
C LEU A 161 8.96 10.69 6.13
N PHE A 162 10.24 11.08 6.12
CA PHE A 162 11.18 10.75 7.18
C PHE A 162 10.72 11.23 8.56
N LYS A 163 10.20 12.45 8.66
CA LYS A 163 9.66 12.99 9.92
C LYS A 163 8.44 12.21 10.40
N ILE A 164 7.54 11.87 9.47
CA ILE A 164 6.32 11.12 9.78
C ILE A 164 6.66 9.70 10.23
N LEU A 165 7.54 8.99 9.53
CA LEU A 165 7.97 7.64 9.90
C LEU A 165 8.56 7.60 11.32
N ASN A 166 9.43 8.56 11.67
CA ASN A 166 9.98 8.68 13.03
C ASN A 166 8.89 8.96 14.08
N LYS A 167 7.91 9.79 13.75
CA LYS A 167 6.79 10.09 14.64
C LYS A 167 5.91 8.86 14.88
N LEU A 168 5.61 8.11 13.82
CA LEU A 168 4.81 6.90 13.91
C LEU A 168 5.50 5.80 14.73
N GLU A 169 6.79 5.53 14.49
CA GLU A 169 7.55 4.56 15.28
C GLU A 169 7.55 4.89 16.76
N LYS A 170 7.76 6.17 17.11
CA LYS A 170 7.74 6.63 18.50
C LYS A 170 6.35 6.53 19.14
N TYR A 171 5.31 6.85 18.39
CA TYR A 171 3.94 6.82 18.86
C TYR A 171 3.44 5.39 19.12
N TYR A 172 3.63 4.50 18.14
CA TYR A 172 3.22 3.10 18.26
C TYR A 172 4.23 2.26 19.05
N LYS A 173 5.42 2.80 19.32
CA LYS A 173 6.52 2.09 19.99
C LYS A 173 6.87 0.77 19.31
N ASP A 174 6.69 0.69 18.00
CA ASP A 174 6.95 -0.49 17.17
C ASP A 174 7.31 -0.09 15.74
N MET A 175 8.02 -0.98 15.02
CA MET A 175 8.31 -0.82 13.61
C MET A 175 7.01 -0.70 12.82
N GLN A 176 6.91 0.31 11.99
CA GLN A 176 5.73 0.59 11.17
C GLN A 176 5.98 0.28 9.70
N ASP A 177 4.97 -0.27 9.06
CA ASP A 177 4.78 -0.42 7.62
C ASP A 177 3.77 0.66 7.19
N VAL A 178 4.16 1.51 6.27
CA VAL A 178 3.41 2.71 5.89
C VAL A 178 3.20 2.73 4.38
N GLU A 179 1.95 2.83 3.97
CA GLU A 179 1.57 3.07 2.58
C GLU A 179 1.38 4.57 2.36
N PHE A 180 1.95 5.09 1.30
CA PHE A 180 1.88 6.50 0.98
C PHE A 180 1.70 6.77 -0.51
N THR A 181 1.12 7.92 -0.82
CA THR A 181 1.02 8.46 -2.18
C THR A 181 1.51 9.90 -2.19
N VAL A 182 2.15 10.29 -3.25
CA VAL A 182 2.51 11.68 -3.55
C VAL A 182 1.68 12.13 -4.74
N GLU A 183 0.90 13.17 -4.54
CA GLU A 183 0.10 13.80 -5.58
C GLU A 183 0.55 15.24 -5.72
N ASN A 184 1.05 15.63 -6.89
CA ASN A 184 1.56 16.97 -7.17
C ASN A 184 2.57 17.47 -6.11
N ASN A 185 3.58 16.66 -5.80
CA ASN A 185 4.60 16.91 -4.78
C ASN A 185 4.06 17.01 -3.33
N LYS A 186 2.81 16.71 -3.07
CA LYS A 186 2.22 16.66 -1.73
C LYS A 186 2.15 15.22 -1.24
N LEU A 187 2.71 14.97 -0.05
CA LEU A 187 2.69 13.66 0.58
C LEU A 187 1.33 13.37 1.26
N TRP A 188 0.83 12.16 1.06
CA TRP A 188 -0.34 11.62 1.71
C TRP A 188 0.00 10.26 2.31
N ILE A 189 -0.27 10.10 3.60
CA ILE A 189 -0.17 8.80 4.27
C ILE A 189 -1.53 8.12 4.16
N LEU A 190 -1.55 6.93 3.57
CA LEU A 190 -2.77 6.19 3.34
C LEU A 190 -3.07 5.24 4.48
N GLN A 191 -2.06 4.51 4.95
CA GLN A 191 -2.20 3.50 5.99
C GLN A 191 -0.90 3.35 6.77
N THR A 192 -1.00 3.02 8.05
CA THR A 192 0.11 2.53 8.87
C THR A 192 -0.33 1.29 9.64
N ARG A 193 0.60 0.35 9.80
CA ARG A 193 0.40 -0.88 10.57
C ARG A 193 1.71 -1.35 11.16
N SER A 194 1.64 -2.24 12.16
CA SER A 194 2.83 -2.94 12.65
C SER A 194 3.49 -3.71 11.53
N GLY A 195 4.77 -3.42 11.26
CA GLY A 195 5.50 -3.99 10.15
C GLY A 195 5.73 -5.49 10.32
N LYS A 196 5.36 -6.27 9.30
CA LYS A 196 5.73 -7.68 9.22
C LYS A 196 7.24 -7.79 9.09
N ARG A 197 7.84 -8.73 9.79
CA ARG A 197 9.29 -8.88 9.90
C ARG A 197 9.68 -10.34 10.10
N THR A 198 10.93 -10.67 9.76
CA THR A 198 11.49 -12.00 10.05
C THR A 198 11.72 -12.18 11.57
N SER A 199 11.74 -13.41 12.07
CA SER A 199 12.01 -13.69 13.50
C SER A 199 13.33 -13.09 13.95
N LYS A 200 14.39 -13.19 13.15
CA LYS A 200 15.69 -12.56 13.41
C LYS A 200 15.60 -11.05 13.55
N SER A 201 14.85 -10.41 12.66
CA SER A 201 14.62 -8.97 12.69
C SER A 201 13.78 -8.57 13.92
N ALA A 202 12.76 -9.35 14.29
CA ALA A 202 11.92 -9.09 15.46
C ALA A 202 12.76 -9.01 16.74
N VAL A 203 13.65 -9.99 16.98
CA VAL A 203 14.55 -9.98 18.13
C VAL A 203 15.47 -8.77 18.13
N LYS A 204 16.11 -8.46 17.00
CA LYS A 204 16.98 -7.29 16.88
C LYS A 204 16.24 -5.99 17.16
N ILE A 205 15.06 -5.80 16.56
CA ILE A 205 14.23 -4.60 16.76
C ILE A 205 13.83 -4.45 18.23
N ALA A 206 13.40 -5.51 18.90
CA ALA A 206 13.03 -5.50 20.30
C ALA A 206 14.21 -5.06 21.19
N VAL A 207 15.40 -5.63 20.97
CA VAL A 207 16.62 -5.27 21.71
C VAL A 207 17.02 -3.81 21.47
N ASP A 208 16.99 -3.36 20.21
CA ASP A 208 17.38 -2.00 19.86
C ASP A 208 16.38 -0.97 20.43
N MET A 209 15.08 -1.26 20.40
CA MET A 209 14.06 -0.39 20.99
C MET A 209 14.17 -0.26 22.52
N VAL A 210 14.63 -1.31 23.23
CA VAL A 210 14.96 -1.22 24.66
C VAL A 210 16.15 -0.30 24.87
N LYS A 211 17.23 -0.46 24.10
CA LYS A 211 18.42 0.40 24.16
C LYS A 211 18.08 1.87 23.88
N GLU A 212 17.17 2.11 22.94
CA GLU A 212 16.64 3.43 22.58
C GLU A 212 15.65 3.98 23.62
N LYS A 213 15.31 3.24 24.65
CA LYS A 213 14.33 3.59 25.70
C LYS A 213 12.92 3.83 25.15
N LEU A 214 12.57 3.23 24.02
CA LEU A 214 11.23 3.28 23.44
C LEU A 214 10.27 2.30 24.11
N ILE A 215 10.77 1.13 24.53
CA ILE A 215 10.00 0.09 25.21
C ILE A 215 10.76 -0.46 26.42
N SER A 216 10.03 -1.08 27.35
CA SER A 216 10.62 -1.80 28.48
C SER A 216 11.13 -3.19 28.06
N LYS A 217 12.01 -3.79 28.90
CA LYS A 217 12.48 -5.17 28.70
C LYS A 217 11.31 -6.17 28.69
N ASN A 218 10.35 -6.01 29.60
CA ASN A 218 9.19 -6.89 29.68
C ASN A 218 8.36 -6.82 28.38
N MET A 219 8.14 -5.61 27.86
CA MET A 219 7.44 -5.43 26.57
C MET A 219 8.23 -6.03 25.40
N ALA A 220 9.56 -5.96 25.41
CA ALA A 220 10.37 -6.58 24.38
C ALA A 220 10.22 -8.11 24.39
N VAL A 221 10.26 -8.73 25.57
CA VAL A 221 10.06 -10.19 25.71
C VAL A 221 8.66 -10.61 25.27
N SER A 222 7.61 -9.87 25.67
CA SER A 222 6.22 -10.21 25.29
C SER A 222 5.91 -10.12 23.79
N ARG A 223 6.80 -9.52 22.99
CA ARG A 223 6.64 -9.36 21.53
C ARG A 223 7.33 -10.45 20.71
N ILE A 224 8.09 -11.29 21.35
CA ILE A 224 8.83 -12.37 20.70
C ILE A 224 8.09 -13.66 20.99
N ASP A 225 7.52 -14.26 19.96
CA ASP A 225 7.01 -15.63 20.04
C ASP A 225 8.20 -16.59 20.13
N PRO A 226 8.16 -17.55 21.06
CA PRO A 226 9.23 -18.53 21.26
C PRO A 226 9.39 -19.49 20.07
#